data_aad01f7df7c1f59150f54e25a50b4dd7
#
_entry.id   aad01f7df7c1f59150f54e25a50b4dd7
#
_cell.length_a   1.000
_cell.length_b   1.000
_cell.length_c   1.000
_cell.angle_alpha   90.00
_cell.angle_beta   90.00
_cell.angle_gamma   90.00
#
_symmetry.space_group_name_H-M   'P 1'
#
loop_
_entity.id
_entity.type
_entity.pdbx_description
1 polymer ?
#
loop_
_entity_poly.entity_id
_entity_poly.type
_entity_poly.pdbx_seq_one_letter_code
_entity_poly.pdbx_strand_id
1 'polypeptide(L)'
;HPTLPRVLGGMSPIDPTFVQNLAGRGVMEAVDVIAVHGFPLDWNLWQIGEWPAKIEEIRAVSQGKPVWVSEVGVSSFGAEEVQLWGLQRTAGLLKGVVPKIHWYSLYDLPREWEATTRHKEAEGSSYYRHFHMGVLRQDGSPKPAAEELARHTPEIGVCQWFHFEDHRLDDAVAWMKRLGIRYLRTGLSWADWYRPDAEAWFDRQMEALRDFDVTVTFCFTPEHKGPGKHHTSPPYAPAEFAEFCAAMIRRYAR
;
A
#
# COMPACT_ATOMS: atom_id res chain seq x y z
N HIS A 1 14.44 -14.70 3.11
CA HIS A 1 15.52 -14.17 3.95
C HIS A 1 15.11 -14.27 5.42
N PRO A 2 15.93 -14.83 6.31
CA PRO A 2 15.49 -15.17 7.67
C PRO A 2 15.21 -13.94 8.56
N THR A 3 15.69 -12.76 8.19
CA THR A 3 15.54 -11.54 8.99
C THR A 3 14.44 -10.58 8.49
N LEU A 4 13.87 -10.84 7.31
CA LEU A 4 12.81 -9.98 6.78
C LEU A 4 11.43 -10.45 7.28
N PRO A 5 10.60 -9.56 7.84
CA PRO A 5 9.26 -9.92 8.23
C PRO A 5 8.38 -10.23 7.01
N ARG A 6 7.65 -11.34 7.09
CA ARG A 6 6.66 -11.72 6.10
C ARG A 6 5.32 -11.12 6.49
N VAL A 7 4.87 -10.17 5.69
CA VAL A 7 3.62 -9.45 5.94
C VAL A 7 2.49 -10.12 5.17
N LEU A 8 1.42 -10.51 5.86
CA LEU A 8 0.18 -10.89 5.18
C LEU A 8 -0.31 -9.69 4.38
N GLY A 9 -0.64 -9.88 3.11
CA GLY A 9 -1.11 -8.81 2.25
C GLY A 9 -2.26 -8.00 2.85
N GLY A 10 -2.26 -6.71 2.60
CA GLY A 10 -3.23 -5.81 3.20
C GLY A 10 -4.68 -6.21 2.94
N MET A 11 -5.46 -6.29 3.98
CA MET A 11 -6.82 -6.78 3.96
C MET A 11 -7.80 -5.60 3.95
N SER A 12 -8.67 -5.55 2.94
CA SER A 12 -9.76 -4.59 2.83
C SER A 12 -11.01 -5.29 2.24
N PRO A 13 -12.17 -5.29 2.92
CA PRO A 13 -12.42 -4.71 4.24
C PRO A 13 -11.65 -5.42 5.36
N ILE A 14 -11.52 -4.77 6.51
CA ILE A 14 -10.97 -5.38 7.73
C ILE A 14 -11.93 -6.48 8.19
N ASP A 15 -11.50 -7.74 8.12
CA ASP A 15 -12.33 -8.92 8.38
C ASP A 15 -11.63 -9.93 9.30
N PRO A 16 -11.97 -9.96 10.60
CA PRO A 16 -11.44 -10.96 11.53
C PRO A 16 -11.74 -12.40 11.12
N THR A 17 -12.89 -12.66 10.47
CA THR A 17 -13.27 -14.00 10.02
C THR A 17 -12.33 -14.52 8.94
N PHE A 18 -11.89 -13.64 8.05
CA PHE A 18 -10.90 -13.99 7.04
C PHE A 18 -9.57 -14.44 7.69
N VAL A 19 -9.09 -13.70 8.71
CA VAL A 19 -7.86 -14.06 9.45
C VAL A 19 -8.03 -15.42 10.16
N GLN A 20 -9.18 -15.67 10.80
CA GLN A 20 -9.48 -16.95 11.43
C GLN A 20 -9.47 -18.10 10.42
N ASN A 21 -10.05 -17.90 9.24
CA ASN A 21 -10.04 -18.90 8.16
C ASN A 21 -8.62 -19.21 7.67
N LEU A 22 -7.75 -18.19 7.56
CA LEU A 22 -6.34 -18.39 7.23
C LEU A 22 -5.60 -19.14 8.34
N ALA A 23 -5.88 -18.83 9.60
CA ALA A 23 -5.31 -19.50 10.76
C ALA A 23 -5.68 -21.00 10.77
N GLY A 24 -6.96 -21.33 10.51
CA GLY A 24 -7.42 -22.71 10.38
C GLY A 24 -6.78 -23.50 9.24
N ARG A 25 -6.11 -22.82 8.29
CA ARG A 25 -5.38 -23.41 7.17
C ARG A 25 -3.86 -23.39 7.34
N GLY A 26 -3.34 -23.02 8.52
CA GLY A 26 -1.91 -22.97 8.83
C GLY A 26 -1.16 -21.78 8.23
N VAL A 27 -1.84 -20.82 7.59
CA VAL A 27 -1.18 -19.67 6.96
C VAL A 27 -0.46 -18.81 7.98
N MET A 28 -0.94 -18.77 9.23
CA MET A 28 -0.34 -17.94 10.28
C MET A 28 1.09 -18.38 10.63
N GLU A 29 1.49 -19.61 10.36
CA GLU A 29 2.88 -20.07 10.54
C GLU A 29 3.83 -19.47 9.49
N ALA A 30 3.28 -19.06 8.34
CA ALA A 30 4.04 -18.53 7.23
C ALA A 30 4.18 -16.98 7.25
N VAL A 31 3.51 -16.26 8.16
CA VAL A 31 3.53 -14.80 8.25
C VAL A 31 3.97 -14.32 9.63
N ASP A 32 4.57 -13.15 9.67
CA ASP A 32 5.09 -12.53 10.90
C ASP A 32 4.23 -11.32 11.32
N VAL A 33 3.52 -10.70 10.37
CA VAL A 33 2.72 -9.48 10.55
C VAL A 33 1.40 -9.62 9.83
N ILE A 34 0.32 -9.13 10.43
CA ILE A 34 -0.98 -8.96 9.80
C ILE A 34 -1.10 -7.52 9.31
N ALA A 35 -1.44 -7.31 8.04
CA ALA A 35 -1.65 -5.97 7.50
C ALA A 35 -3.12 -5.73 7.16
N VAL A 36 -3.58 -4.51 7.44
CA VAL A 36 -4.94 -4.07 7.14
C VAL A 36 -4.93 -2.77 6.33
N HIS A 37 -5.97 -2.57 5.53
CA HIS A 37 -6.26 -1.33 4.81
C HIS A 37 -7.56 -0.72 5.32
N GLY A 38 -7.62 0.61 5.41
CA GLY A 38 -8.84 1.29 5.77
C GLY A 38 -8.96 2.67 5.14
N PHE A 39 -10.12 2.91 4.54
CA PHE A 39 -10.47 4.14 3.85
C PHE A 39 -11.85 4.62 4.33
N PRO A 40 -11.96 4.97 5.63
CA PRO A 40 -13.19 5.56 6.15
C PRO A 40 -13.46 6.88 5.42
N LEU A 41 -14.71 7.23 5.20
CA LEU A 41 -15.22 8.34 4.40
C LEU A 41 -15.17 8.13 2.88
N ASP A 42 -14.38 7.20 2.37
CA ASP A 42 -14.25 6.96 0.93
C ASP A 42 -15.04 5.73 0.47
N TRP A 43 -14.55 4.53 0.72
CA TRP A 43 -15.26 3.29 0.31
C TRP A 43 -15.46 2.28 1.43
N ASN A 44 -14.98 2.55 2.64
CA ASN A 44 -15.37 1.77 3.80
C ASN A 44 -16.60 2.39 4.48
N LEU A 45 -17.50 1.53 4.96
CA LEU A 45 -18.78 1.96 5.55
C LEU A 45 -18.71 2.24 7.05
N TRP A 46 -17.50 2.29 7.64
CA TRP A 46 -17.29 2.59 9.05
C TRP A 46 -16.69 3.99 9.25
N GLN A 47 -16.83 4.54 10.45
CA GLN A 47 -16.40 5.89 10.77
C GLN A 47 -14.90 5.91 11.13
N ILE A 48 -14.19 7.01 10.80
CA ILE A 48 -12.76 7.16 11.10
C ILE A 48 -12.45 6.98 12.60
N GLY A 49 -13.39 7.32 13.49
CA GLY A 49 -13.25 7.13 14.94
C GLY A 49 -13.23 5.66 15.38
N GLU A 50 -13.65 4.74 14.52
CA GLU A 50 -13.67 3.30 14.82
C GLU A 50 -12.31 2.60 14.63
N TRP A 51 -11.28 3.30 14.14
CA TRP A 51 -9.95 2.72 13.94
C TRP A 51 -9.44 1.91 15.14
N PRO A 52 -9.48 2.39 16.39
CA PRO A 52 -9.01 1.59 17.54
C PRO A 52 -9.77 0.27 17.69
N ALA A 53 -11.09 0.30 17.53
CA ALA A 53 -11.91 -0.91 17.60
C ALA A 53 -11.55 -1.90 16.48
N LYS A 54 -11.35 -1.42 15.24
CA LYS A 54 -10.94 -2.26 14.10
C LYS A 54 -9.58 -2.92 14.32
N ILE A 55 -8.63 -2.21 14.92
CA ILE A 55 -7.33 -2.79 15.27
C ILE A 55 -7.48 -3.88 16.34
N GLU A 56 -8.30 -3.65 17.37
CA GLU A 56 -8.54 -4.65 18.43
C GLU A 56 -9.28 -5.89 17.91
N GLU A 57 -10.24 -5.74 16.99
CA GLU A 57 -10.90 -6.87 16.31
C GLU A 57 -9.88 -7.79 15.63
N ILE A 58 -8.88 -7.23 14.95
CA ILE A 58 -7.82 -8.02 14.30
C ILE A 58 -6.82 -8.57 15.30
N ARG A 59 -6.43 -7.79 16.32
CA ARG A 59 -5.54 -8.28 17.39
C ARG A 59 -6.11 -9.52 18.08
N ALA A 60 -7.41 -9.55 18.34
CA ALA A 60 -8.07 -10.67 18.97
C ALA A 60 -7.90 -12.01 18.21
N VAL A 61 -7.66 -11.95 16.90
CA VAL A 61 -7.50 -13.14 16.03
C VAL A 61 -6.10 -13.30 15.43
N SER A 62 -5.19 -12.37 15.72
CA SER A 62 -3.83 -12.30 15.14
C SER A 62 -2.85 -13.33 15.70
N GLN A 63 -3.24 -14.09 16.73
CA GLN A 63 -2.36 -15.02 17.45
C GLN A 63 -1.09 -14.32 18.02
N GLY A 64 -1.25 -13.08 18.50
CA GLY A 64 -0.15 -12.29 19.06
C GLY A 64 0.77 -11.62 18.03
N LYS A 65 0.48 -11.75 16.74
CA LYS A 65 1.27 -11.08 15.69
C LYS A 65 0.95 -9.59 15.66
N PRO A 66 1.96 -8.73 15.38
CA PRO A 66 1.75 -7.30 15.23
C PRO A 66 0.80 -7.01 14.06
N VAL A 67 0.00 -5.95 14.22
CA VAL A 67 -0.90 -5.45 13.18
C VAL A 67 -0.32 -4.16 12.61
N TRP A 68 -0.13 -4.10 11.29
CA TRP A 68 0.25 -2.89 10.57
C TRP A 68 -0.94 -2.33 9.80
N VAL A 69 -0.99 -1.01 9.67
CA VAL A 69 -1.89 -0.34 8.74
C VAL A 69 -1.09 -0.03 7.47
N SER A 70 -1.19 -0.91 6.49
CA SER A 70 -0.38 -0.85 5.27
C SER A 70 -0.97 0.05 4.17
N GLU A 71 -2.23 0.44 4.29
CA GLU A 71 -2.83 1.54 3.57
C GLU A 71 -3.92 2.20 4.43
N VAL A 72 -3.85 3.51 4.52
CA VAL A 72 -4.91 4.35 5.07
C VAL A 72 -4.92 5.68 4.32
N GLY A 73 -6.09 6.20 4.05
CA GLY A 73 -6.21 7.47 3.35
C GLY A 73 -7.58 8.07 3.46
N VAL A 74 -7.64 9.35 3.15
CA VAL A 74 -8.86 10.14 2.96
C VAL A 74 -8.65 10.98 1.71
N SER A 75 -9.63 10.97 0.82
CA SER A 75 -9.56 11.71 -0.43
C SER A 75 -9.72 13.22 -0.21
N SER A 76 -9.00 14.00 -1.01
CA SER A 76 -9.17 15.46 -1.10
C SER A 76 -10.22 15.87 -2.14
N PHE A 77 -10.95 14.91 -2.71
CA PHE A 77 -12.00 15.22 -3.68
C PHE A 77 -13.08 16.13 -3.07
N GLY A 78 -13.26 17.28 -3.68
CA GLY A 78 -14.19 18.31 -3.25
C GLY A 78 -13.62 19.31 -2.25
N ALA A 79 -12.74 18.91 -1.33
CA ALA A 79 -12.07 19.81 -0.38
C ALA A 79 -10.78 19.20 0.20
N GLU A 80 -9.65 19.88 0.05
CA GLU A 80 -8.36 19.42 0.59
C GLU A 80 -8.33 19.42 2.13
N GLU A 81 -9.14 20.26 2.75
CA GLU A 81 -9.29 20.34 4.21
C GLU A 81 -9.86 19.05 4.80
N VAL A 82 -10.67 18.32 4.05
CA VAL A 82 -11.19 17.00 4.47
C VAL A 82 -10.07 15.98 4.56
N GLN A 83 -9.14 15.98 3.60
CA GLN A 83 -7.96 15.14 3.65
C GLN A 83 -7.05 15.51 4.82
N LEU A 84 -6.80 16.81 5.02
CA LEU A 84 -6.00 17.31 6.14
C LEU A 84 -6.59 16.86 7.48
N TRP A 85 -7.88 17.10 7.70
CA TRP A 85 -8.58 16.63 8.91
C TRP A 85 -8.51 15.11 9.07
N GLY A 86 -8.71 14.37 7.97
CA GLY A 86 -8.63 12.91 7.97
C GLY A 86 -7.25 12.38 8.37
N LEU A 87 -6.18 13.01 7.90
CA LEU A 87 -4.80 12.67 8.27
C LEU A 87 -4.56 12.95 9.77
N GLN A 88 -4.92 14.14 10.25
CA GLN A 88 -4.77 14.52 11.66
C GLN A 88 -5.53 13.56 12.58
N ARG A 89 -6.77 13.23 12.22
CA ARG A 89 -7.59 12.31 13.00
C ARG A 89 -7.02 10.89 13.00
N THR A 90 -6.60 10.39 11.85
CA THR A 90 -5.96 9.07 11.71
C THR A 90 -4.67 9.00 12.53
N ALA A 91 -3.81 10.01 12.42
CA ALA A 91 -2.56 10.08 13.19
C ALA A 91 -2.84 10.04 14.69
N GLY A 92 -3.80 10.82 15.18
CA GLY A 92 -4.20 10.84 16.59
C GLY A 92 -4.77 9.51 17.11
N LEU A 93 -5.34 8.69 16.23
CA LEU A 93 -5.95 7.40 16.61
C LEU A 93 -4.97 6.21 16.50
N LEU A 94 -4.01 6.26 15.58
CA LEU A 94 -3.18 5.11 15.24
C LEU A 94 -1.72 5.22 15.68
N LYS A 95 -1.16 6.44 15.86
CA LYS A 95 0.21 6.60 16.35
C LYS A 95 0.34 6.02 17.76
N GLY A 96 1.36 5.20 17.95
CA GLY A 96 1.57 4.47 19.22
C GLY A 96 0.62 3.27 19.42
N VAL A 97 -0.41 3.11 18.59
CA VAL A 97 -1.33 1.96 18.63
C VAL A 97 -0.80 0.83 17.75
N VAL A 98 -0.34 1.16 16.55
CA VAL A 98 0.25 0.17 15.61
C VAL A 98 1.69 0.53 15.28
N PRO A 99 2.57 -0.47 15.03
CA PRO A 99 4.00 -0.22 14.81
C PRO A 99 4.31 0.48 13.49
N LYS A 100 3.47 0.34 12.46
CA LYS A 100 3.72 0.90 11.13
C LYS A 100 2.42 1.33 10.46
N ILE A 101 2.43 2.52 9.89
CA ILE A 101 1.30 3.14 9.18
C ILE A 101 1.84 3.65 7.84
N HIS A 102 1.11 3.40 6.74
CA HIS A 102 1.41 3.98 5.44
C HIS A 102 0.20 4.75 4.93
N TRP A 103 0.38 6.05 4.72
CA TRP A 103 -0.64 6.91 4.11
C TRP A 103 -0.71 6.64 2.60
N TYR A 104 -1.88 6.43 2.11
CA TYR A 104 -2.17 6.27 0.69
C TYR A 104 -2.74 7.58 0.14
N SER A 105 -1.98 8.33 -0.69
CA SER A 105 -0.68 8.03 -1.29
C SER A 105 0.22 9.26 -1.35
N LEU A 106 1.42 9.15 -1.96
CA LEU A 106 2.27 10.32 -2.18
C LEU A 106 1.67 11.22 -3.25
N TYR A 107 1.37 10.70 -4.44
CA TYR A 107 0.77 11.44 -5.56
C TYR A 107 -0.69 11.09 -5.80
N ASP A 108 -1.45 12.05 -6.29
CA ASP A 108 -2.73 11.80 -6.93
C ASP A 108 -2.55 10.88 -8.15
N LEU A 109 -3.52 10.00 -8.38
CA LEU A 109 -3.49 9.09 -9.52
C LEU A 109 -3.87 9.82 -10.82
N PRO A 110 -3.17 9.55 -11.93
CA PRO A 110 -3.59 10.02 -13.24
C PRO A 110 -4.94 9.40 -13.63
N ARG A 111 -5.81 10.19 -14.27
CA ARG A 111 -7.15 9.71 -14.69
C ARG A 111 -7.09 8.64 -15.79
N GLU A 112 -5.99 8.61 -16.53
CA GLU A 112 -5.73 7.60 -17.56
C GLU A 112 -5.54 6.19 -16.98
N TRP A 113 -5.51 6.09 -15.67
CA TRP A 113 -5.29 4.86 -14.90
C TRP A 113 -6.57 4.08 -14.61
N GLU A 114 -7.42 3.92 -15.60
CA GLU A 114 -8.66 3.14 -15.47
C GLU A 114 -8.42 1.69 -15.02
N ALA A 115 -7.24 1.14 -15.32
CA ALA A 115 -6.93 -0.26 -15.05
C ALA A 115 -6.80 -0.62 -13.56
N THR A 116 -6.63 0.35 -12.66
CA THR A 116 -6.34 0.09 -11.24
C THR A 116 -7.52 0.28 -10.31
N THR A 117 -8.57 0.96 -10.75
CA THR A 117 -9.79 1.14 -9.96
C THR A 117 -10.88 0.16 -10.38
N ARG A 118 -11.48 -0.50 -9.40
CA ARG A 118 -12.71 -1.28 -9.61
C ARG A 118 -13.95 -0.38 -9.71
N HIS A 119 -13.80 0.87 -9.34
CA HIS A 119 -14.86 1.86 -9.40
C HIS A 119 -15.04 2.36 -10.82
N LYS A 120 -16.28 2.59 -11.21
CA LYS A 120 -16.67 3.13 -12.50
C LYS A 120 -17.26 4.52 -12.31
N GLU A 121 -17.18 5.36 -13.33
CA GLU A 121 -17.74 6.70 -13.29
C GLU A 121 -19.22 6.73 -12.88
N ALA A 122 -19.98 5.70 -13.24
CA ALA A 122 -21.37 5.53 -12.83
C ALA A 122 -21.56 5.40 -11.29
N GLU A 123 -20.51 5.10 -10.54
CA GLU A 123 -20.50 5.05 -9.08
C GLU A 123 -20.34 6.43 -8.42
N GLY A 124 -20.29 7.50 -9.22
CA GLY A 124 -20.26 8.88 -8.77
C GLY A 124 -19.01 9.24 -7.98
N SER A 125 -19.19 9.82 -6.78
CA SER A 125 -18.06 10.37 -6.00
C SER A 125 -17.01 9.33 -5.61
N SER A 126 -17.36 8.06 -5.46
CA SER A 126 -16.40 6.98 -5.13
C SER A 126 -15.34 6.80 -6.21
N TYR A 127 -15.75 6.90 -7.49
CA TYR A 127 -14.83 6.87 -8.62
C TYR A 127 -13.85 8.05 -8.56
N TYR A 128 -14.36 9.27 -8.44
CA TYR A 128 -13.52 10.47 -8.43
C TYR A 128 -12.61 10.56 -7.21
N ARG A 129 -13.09 10.13 -6.04
CA ARG A 129 -12.31 10.13 -4.80
C ARG A 129 -11.01 9.35 -4.92
N HIS A 130 -11.03 8.25 -5.65
CA HIS A 130 -9.85 7.40 -5.84
C HIS A 130 -8.65 8.15 -6.46
N PHE A 131 -8.90 9.09 -7.36
CA PHE A 131 -7.85 9.86 -8.03
C PHE A 131 -7.24 10.98 -7.17
N HIS A 132 -7.84 11.31 -6.03
CA HIS A 132 -7.46 12.44 -5.17
C HIS A 132 -6.94 12.01 -3.79
N MET A 133 -6.25 10.87 -3.72
CA MET A 133 -5.74 10.31 -2.46
C MET A 133 -4.34 10.81 -2.10
N GLY A 134 -3.59 11.35 -3.06
CA GLY A 134 -2.22 11.83 -2.87
C GLY A 134 -2.14 13.04 -1.94
N VAL A 135 -1.04 13.16 -1.20
CA VAL A 135 -0.69 14.40 -0.49
C VAL A 135 -0.03 15.43 -1.42
N LEU A 136 0.40 14.97 -2.59
CA LEU A 136 0.84 15.81 -3.72
C LEU A 136 -0.17 15.68 -4.86
N ARG A 137 -0.41 16.78 -5.58
CA ARG A 137 -1.20 16.76 -6.81
C ARG A 137 -0.43 16.09 -7.94
N GLN A 138 -1.07 15.83 -9.06
CA GLN A 138 -0.42 15.19 -10.22
C GLN A 138 0.78 15.99 -10.76
N ASP A 139 0.75 17.31 -10.65
CA ASP A 139 1.83 18.22 -11.05
C ASP A 139 2.98 18.30 -10.04
N GLY A 140 2.89 17.54 -8.95
CA GLY A 140 3.88 17.53 -7.87
C GLY A 140 3.71 18.66 -6.85
N SER A 141 2.73 19.55 -6.99
CA SER A 141 2.49 20.60 -6.01
C SER A 141 1.89 20.01 -4.71
N PRO A 142 2.36 20.46 -3.53
CA PRO A 142 1.88 19.92 -2.27
C PRO A 142 0.46 20.41 -1.93
N LYS A 143 -0.32 19.52 -1.32
CA LYS A 143 -1.56 19.87 -0.63
C LYS A 143 -1.27 20.18 0.84
N PRO A 144 -2.19 20.82 1.58
CA PRO A 144 -2.01 21.06 3.03
C PRO A 144 -1.69 19.79 3.82
N ALA A 145 -2.20 18.64 3.39
CA ALA A 145 -1.91 17.33 4.00
C ALA A 145 -0.43 16.92 3.90
N ALA A 146 0.35 17.44 2.94
CA ALA A 146 1.77 17.12 2.82
C ALA A 146 2.58 17.69 4.00
N GLU A 147 2.32 18.94 4.37
CA GLU A 147 2.97 19.56 5.53
C GLU A 147 2.54 18.89 6.85
N GLU A 148 1.28 18.50 6.94
CA GLU A 148 0.79 17.76 8.10
C GLU A 148 1.44 16.39 8.20
N LEU A 149 1.58 15.65 7.09
CA LEU A 149 2.26 14.36 7.07
C LEU A 149 3.69 14.49 7.59
N ALA A 150 4.41 15.54 7.18
CA ALA A 150 5.78 15.80 7.64
C ALA A 150 5.88 15.97 9.18
N ARG A 151 4.82 16.43 9.86
CA ARG A 151 4.77 16.52 11.34
C ARG A 151 4.60 15.16 12.02
N HIS A 152 4.18 14.16 11.27
CA HIS A 152 3.93 12.80 11.78
C HIS A 152 5.00 11.79 11.37
N THR A 153 6.02 12.22 10.62
CA THR A 153 7.16 11.36 10.28
C THR A 153 8.15 11.30 11.46
N PRO A 154 8.88 10.20 11.62
CA PRO A 154 8.89 9.02 10.76
C PRO A 154 7.79 7.98 11.07
N GLU A 155 6.88 8.20 12.01
CA GLU A 155 5.91 7.17 12.46
C GLU A 155 4.87 6.83 11.39
N ILE A 156 4.52 7.80 10.53
CA ILE A 156 3.66 7.58 9.36
C ILE A 156 4.52 7.69 8.10
N GLY A 157 4.56 6.61 7.34
CA GLY A 157 5.16 6.55 6.01
C GLY A 157 4.11 6.75 4.91
N VAL A 158 4.49 6.43 3.68
CA VAL A 158 3.59 6.54 2.53
C VAL A 158 3.48 5.22 1.77
N CYS A 159 2.35 5.05 1.10
CA CYS A 159 2.17 4.07 0.06
C CYS A 159 2.33 4.80 -1.29
N GLN A 160 3.24 4.34 -2.14
CA GLN A 160 3.42 4.85 -3.50
C GLN A 160 3.77 3.70 -4.43
N TRP A 161 2.97 3.56 -5.46
CA TRP A 161 3.24 2.65 -6.54
C TRP A 161 4.05 3.35 -7.62
N PHE A 162 5.12 2.69 -8.10
CA PHE A 162 5.86 3.13 -9.27
C PHE A 162 5.54 2.22 -10.44
N HIS A 163 5.09 2.82 -11.54
CA HIS A 163 4.88 2.08 -12.79
C HIS A 163 6.19 1.65 -13.39
N PHE A 164 6.09 0.73 -14.30
CA PHE A 164 7.23 0.37 -15.12
C PHE A 164 7.79 1.61 -15.84
N GLU A 165 9.07 1.92 -15.59
CA GLU A 165 9.76 3.11 -16.09
C GLU A 165 9.12 4.45 -15.66
N ASP A 166 8.55 4.49 -14.46
CA ASP A 166 7.92 5.71 -13.94
C ASP A 166 8.93 6.88 -13.88
N HIS A 167 8.70 7.87 -14.70
CA HIS A 167 9.55 9.07 -14.78
C HIS A 167 9.54 9.90 -13.49
N ARG A 168 8.57 9.71 -12.60
CA ARG A 168 8.44 10.42 -11.33
C ARG A 168 9.25 9.79 -10.19
N LEU A 169 9.94 8.68 -10.43
CA LEU A 169 10.67 7.97 -9.36
C LEU A 169 11.63 8.89 -8.59
N ASP A 170 12.46 9.65 -9.32
CA ASP A 170 13.46 10.53 -8.70
C ASP A 170 12.82 11.70 -7.95
N ASP A 171 11.76 12.29 -8.52
CA ASP A 171 10.98 13.35 -7.87
C ASP A 171 10.27 12.83 -6.62
N ALA A 172 9.73 11.62 -6.67
CA ALA A 172 9.10 10.97 -5.52
C ALA A 172 10.11 10.76 -4.39
N VAL A 173 11.31 10.29 -4.71
CA VAL A 173 12.41 10.13 -3.75
C VAL A 173 12.77 11.49 -3.10
N ALA A 174 12.89 12.53 -3.91
CA ALA A 174 13.19 13.88 -3.41
C ALA A 174 12.08 14.38 -2.46
N TRP A 175 10.81 14.20 -2.83
CA TRP A 175 9.69 14.57 -1.96
C TRP A 175 9.64 13.76 -0.68
N MET A 176 9.82 12.45 -0.74
CA MET A 176 9.84 11.61 0.46
C MET A 176 10.96 12.02 1.42
N LYS A 177 12.15 12.33 0.92
CA LYS A 177 13.26 12.86 1.73
C LYS A 177 12.92 14.22 2.35
N ARG A 178 12.33 15.13 1.56
CA ARG A 178 11.89 16.46 2.04
C ARG A 178 10.85 16.37 3.15
N LEU A 179 9.91 15.42 3.04
CA LEU A 179 8.86 15.19 4.04
C LEU A 179 9.35 14.38 5.27
N GLY A 180 10.61 13.92 5.26
CA GLY A 180 11.14 13.09 6.35
C GLY A 180 10.56 11.68 6.40
N ILE A 181 10.02 11.17 5.29
CA ILE A 181 9.47 9.82 5.20
C ILE A 181 10.58 8.80 5.43
N ARG A 182 10.33 7.84 6.30
CA ARG A 182 11.18 6.69 6.55
C ARG A 182 10.59 5.40 5.98
N TYR A 183 9.29 5.21 6.14
CA TYR A 183 8.60 3.99 5.73
C TYR A 183 7.91 4.19 4.39
N LEU A 184 8.21 3.32 3.44
CA LEU A 184 7.57 3.29 2.14
C LEU A 184 6.96 1.91 1.91
N ARG A 185 5.71 1.87 1.46
CA ARG A 185 5.14 0.67 0.86
C ARG A 185 5.02 0.87 -0.64
N THR A 186 5.61 -0.03 -1.39
CA THR A 186 5.56 -0.06 -2.86
C THR A 186 5.42 -1.50 -3.35
N GLY A 187 5.49 -1.72 -4.65
CA GLY A 187 5.35 -3.05 -5.22
C GLY A 187 6.39 -3.38 -6.29
N LEU A 188 6.57 -4.68 -6.48
CA LEU A 188 7.24 -5.26 -7.64
C LEU A 188 6.23 -6.16 -8.35
N SER A 189 5.89 -5.78 -9.58
CA SER A 189 4.90 -6.47 -10.40
C SER A 189 5.49 -7.70 -11.08
N TRP A 190 4.94 -8.88 -10.78
CA TRP A 190 5.32 -10.10 -11.49
C TRP A 190 4.98 -10.03 -12.99
N ALA A 191 3.89 -9.34 -13.35
CA ALA A 191 3.54 -9.12 -14.75
C ALA A 191 4.59 -8.27 -15.49
N ASP A 192 5.13 -7.25 -14.82
CA ASP A 192 6.15 -6.39 -15.41
C ASP A 192 7.51 -7.08 -15.54
N TRP A 193 7.79 -8.12 -14.75
CA TRP A 193 9.01 -8.91 -14.85
C TRP A 193 9.25 -9.51 -16.24
N TYR A 194 8.19 -9.69 -17.03
CA TYR A 194 8.26 -10.23 -18.39
C TYR A 194 8.40 -9.15 -19.48
N ARG A 195 8.51 -7.88 -19.09
CA ARG A 195 8.76 -6.79 -20.04
C ARG A 195 10.25 -6.73 -20.42
N PRO A 196 10.60 -6.23 -21.61
CA PRO A 196 11.95 -5.83 -21.91
C PRO A 196 12.50 -4.90 -20.81
N ASP A 197 13.78 -5.05 -20.48
CA ASP A 197 14.48 -4.22 -19.48
C ASP A 197 13.90 -4.23 -18.04
N ALA A 198 13.03 -5.20 -17.72
CA ALA A 198 12.38 -5.30 -16.41
C ALA A 198 13.39 -5.39 -15.26
N GLU A 199 14.48 -6.15 -15.45
CA GLU A 199 15.55 -6.29 -14.45
C GLU A 199 16.24 -4.95 -14.18
N ALA A 200 16.60 -4.22 -15.23
CA ALA A 200 17.22 -2.91 -15.12
C ALA A 200 16.28 -1.88 -14.44
N TRP A 201 15.00 -1.93 -14.75
CA TRP A 201 14.02 -1.09 -14.09
C TRP A 201 13.88 -1.39 -12.60
N PHE A 202 13.76 -2.66 -12.22
CA PHE A 202 13.64 -3.03 -10.81
C PHE A 202 14.92 -2.70 -10.03
N ASP A 203 16.09 -2.87 -10.63
CA ASP A 203 17.36 -2.45 -10.04
C ASP A 203 17.40 -0.96 -9.79
N ARG A 204 17.01 -0.16 -10.79
CA ARG A 204 16.91 1.30 -10.65
C ARG A 204 15.93 1.71 -9.55
N GLN A 205 14.72 1.11 -9.54
CA GLN A 205 13.73 1.40 -8.52
C GLN A 205 14.24 1.10 -7.12
N MET A 206 14.77 -0.10 -6.89
CA MET A 206 15.24 -0.52 -5.57
C MET A 206 16.48 0.23 -5.12
N GLU A 207 17.39 0.61 -6.05
CA GLU A 207 18.55 1.45 -5.72
C GLU A 207 18.12 2.87 -5.35
N ALA A 208 17.17 3.47 -6.06
CA ALA A 208 16.63 4.79 -5.72
C ALA A 208 15.95 4.82 -4.34
N LEU A 209 15.37 3.69 -3.93
CA LEU A 209 14.63 3.55 -2.67
C LEU A 209 15.48 3.04 -1.50
N ARG A 210 16.78 2.85 -1.67
CA ARG A 210 17.67 2.20 -0.69
C ARG A 210 17.75 2.87 0.69
N ASP A 211 17.46 4.17 0.75
CA ASP A 211 17.52 4.96 1.99
C ASP A 211 16.23 4.84 2.83
N PHE A 212 15.21 4.14 2.33
CA PHE A 212 13.93 3.95 2.99
C PHE A 212 13.78 2.53 3.55
N ASP A 213 12.98 2.39 4.60
CA ASP A 213 12.48 1.09 5.08
C ASP A 213 11.30 0.69 4.19
N VAL A 214 11.58 -0.16 3.19
CA VAL A 214 10.62 -0.50 2.15
C VAL A 214 9.86 -1.77 2.47
N THR A 215 8.54 -1.66 2.54
CA THR A 215 7.63 -2.81 2.54
C THR A 215 7.26 -3.13 1.09
N VAL A 216 7.80 -4.21 0.54
CA VAL A 216 7.55 -4.61 -0.85
C VAL A 216 6.32 -5.50 -0.94
N THR A 217 5.39 -5.15 -1.83
CA THR A 217 4.26 -5.98 -2.22
C THR A 217 4.57 -6.68 -3.53
N PHE A 218 4.59 -8.00 -3.53
CA PHE A 218 4.64 -8.79 -4.76
C PHE A 218 3.22 -9.03 -5.26
N CYS A 219 2.96 -8.77 -6.54
CA CYS A 219 1.60 -8.81 -7.07
C CYS A 219 1.58 -8.91 -8.59
N PHE A 220 0.36 -8.95 -9.11
CA PHE A 220 0.02 -8.91 -10.53
C PHE A 220 0.47 -10.12 -11.33
N THR A 221 -0.46 -11.06 -11.50
CA THR A 221 -0.24 -12.24 -12.32
C THR A 221 -0.11 -11.86 -13.80
N PRO A 222 0.96 -12.29 -14.49
CA PRO A 222 1.07 -12.13 -15.93
C PRO A 222 -0.12 -12.78 -16.64
N GLU A 223 -0.61 -12.18 -17.74
CA GLU A 223 -1.79 -12.68 -18.47
C GLU A 223 -1.66 -14.16 -18.90
N HIS A 224 -0.46 -14.56 -19.31
CA HIS A 224 -0.17 -15.94 -19.74
C HIS A 224 0.01 -16.93 -18.58
N LYS A 225 -0.01 -16.48 -17.31
CA LYS A 225 0.20 -17.29 -16.11
C LYS A 225 -1.06 -17.47 -15.26
N GLY A 226 -2.19 -16.92 -15.67
CA GLY A 226 -3.46 -16.99 -14.94
C GLY A 226 -4.67 -17.25 -15.83
N PRO A 227 -5.79 -17.68 -15.25
CA PRO A 227 -7.01 -18.05 -16.00
C PRO A 227 -7.75 -16.83 -16.57
N GLY A 228 -7.43 -15.64 -16.13
CA GLY A 228 -8.09 -14.41 -16.53
C GLY A 228 -7.12 -13.45 -17.17
N LYS A 229 -7.67 -12.55 -17.99
CA LYS A 229 -6.91 -11.44 -18.58
C LYS A 229 -6.67 -10.29 -17.58
N HIS A 230 -7.08 -10.47 -16.33
CA HIS A 230 -6.96 -9.44 -15.32
C HIS A 230 -5.76 -9.73 -14.41
N HIS A 231 -4.92 -8.74 -14.19
CA HIS A 231 -3.71 -8.83 -13.37
C HIS A 231 -3.93 -9.29 -11.91
N THR A 232 -5.16 -9.22 -11.40
CA THR A 232 -5.53 -9.76 -10.07
C THR A 232 -6.00 -11.21 -10.10
N SER A 233 -5.98 -11.88 -11.25
CA SER A 233 -6.33 -13.30 -11.33
C SER A 233 -5.30 -14.14 -10.58
N PRO A 234 -5.73 -15.24 -9.91
CA PRO A 234 -4.77 -16.15 -9.30
C PRO A 234 -3.90 -16.82 -10.38
N PRO A 235 -2.65 -17.18 -10.08
CA PRO A 235 -1.80 -17.87 -11.04
C PRO A 235 -2.25 -19.34 -11.22
N TYR A 236 -2.01 -19.92 -12.39
CA TYR A 236 -2.18 -21.36 -12.61
C TYR A 236 -1.26 -22.21 -11.70
N ALA A 237 -0.04 -21.75 -11.51
CA ALA A 237 0.97 -22.41 -10.68
C ALA A 237 1.48 -21.44 -9.60
N PRO A 238 0.95 -21.48 -8.36
CA PRO A 238 1.42 -20.63 -7.26
C PRO A 238 2.93 -20.75 -6.98
N ALA A 239 3.53 -21.89 -7.28
CA ALA A 239 4.97 -22.11 -7.13
C ALA A 239 5.81 -21.16 -7.99
N GLU A 240 5.38 -20.84 -9.21
CA GLU A 240 6.09 -19.88 -10.08
C GLU A 240 6.06 -18.46 -9.51
N PHE A 241 4.95 -18.06 -8.88
CA PHE A 241 4.89 -16.80 -8.16
C PHE A 241 5.82 -16.80 -6.94
N ALA A 242 5.87 -17.89 -6.21
CA ALA A 242 6.79 -18.03 -5.08
C ALA A 242 8.27 -17.97 -5.52
N GLU A 243 8.62 -18.55 -6.67
CA GLU A 243 9.96 -18.45 -7.27
C GLU A 243 10.32 -17.01 -7.63
N PHE A 244 9.39 -16.26 -8.24
CA PHE A 244 9.56 -14.83 -8.50
C PHE A 244 9.81 -14.06 -7.20
N CYS A 245 8.96 -14.23 -6.18
CA CYS A 245 9.15 -13.59 -4.88
C CYS A 245 10.52 -13.91 -4.28
N ALA A 246 10.91 -15.18 -4.30
CA ALA A 246 12.21 -15.62 -3.78
C ALA A 246 13.39 -15.03 -4.57
N ALA A 247 13.27 -14.89 -5.88
CA ALA A 247 14.29 -14.25 -6.72
C ALA A 247 14.45 -12.76 -6.37
N MET A 248 13.34 -12.04 -6.23
CA MET A 248 13.35 -10.62 -5.83
C MET A 248 13.94 -10.43 -4.44
N ILE A 249 13.57 -11.28 -3.48
CA ILE A 249 14.14 -11.24 -2.13
C ILE A 249 15.64 -11.49 -2.16
N ARG A 250 16.12 -12.49 -2.89
CA ARG A 250 17.57 -12.75 -3.00
C ARG A 250 18.33 -11.58 -3.61
N ARG A 251 17.71 -10.86 -4.54
CA ARG A 251 18.34 -9.75 -5.24
C ARG A 251 18.37 -8.47 -4.41
N TYR A 252 17.30 -8.16 -3.68
CA TYR A 252 17.08 -6.85 -3.08
C TYR A 252 17.06 -6.84 -1.55
N ALA A 253 17.00 -7.98 -0.87
CA ALA A 253 17.06 -8.02 0.58
C ALA A 253 18.43 -7.56 1.07
N ARG A 254 18.46 -6.52 1.88
CA ARG A 254 19.66 -5.92 2.47
C ARG A 254 19.59 -5.97 3.99
#